data_9f0aa429f25ef4e0f6e43db214e60c77
#
_entry.id   9f0aa429f25ef4e0f6e43db214e60c77
#
_cell.length_a   1.000
_cell.length_b   1.000
_cell.length_c   1.000
_cell.angle_alpha   90.00
_cell.angle_beta   90.00
_cell.angle_gamma   90.00
#
_symmetry.space_group_name_H-M   'P 1'
#
loop_
_entity.id
_entity.type
_entity.pdbx_description
1 polymer ?
#
loop_
_entity_poly.entity_id
_entity_poly.type
_entity_poly.pdbx_seq_one_letter_code
_entity_poly.pdbx_strand_id
1 'polypeptide(L)'
;MAGGPGSSVIVVDANLLIYSYDADTIEHAKSVAWLEDILSGTEPIGLPWQTVSAFLRVVTNRRLPGKRVSVQEALLTVEEWLGQPNVKILVPGNDHWPTLRRLIVDGDASGPLVNDAEIAALTIEYGGVLHTADRDFARFPGLRWVNPLR
;
A
#
# COMPACT_ATOMS: atom_id res chain seq x y z
N MET A 1 17.12 -9.24 -7.98
CA MET A 1 16.20 -10.34 -8.18
C MET A 1 15.24 -10.43 -7.02
N ALA A 2 13.98 -10.63 -7.31
CA ALA A 2 13.02 -10.93 -6.26
C ALA A 2 13.51 -12.17 -5.50
N GLY A 3 13.11 -12.35 -4.27
CA GLY A 3 13.52 -13.47 -3.45
C GLY A 3 13.31 -14.83 -4.12
N GLY A 4 13.67 -15.90 -3.45
CA GLY A 4 13.59 -17.26 -3.97
C GLY A 4 12.16 -17.69 -4.29
N PRO A 5 11.98 -18.95 -4.77
CA PRO A 5 10.67 -19.49 -5.09
C PRO A 5 9.69 -19.35 -3.92
N GLY A 6 8.48 -18.88 -4.21
CA GLY A 6 7.45 -18.63 -3.20
C GLY A 6 7.57 -17.29 -2.50
N SER A 7 8.64 -16.54 -2.76
CA SER A 7 8.83 -15.21 -2.20
C SER A 7 8.35 -14.17 -3.21
N SER A 8 7.44 -13.29 -2.81
CA SER A 8 7.02 -12.15 -3.61
C SER A 8 6.89 -10.92 -2.75
N VAL A 9 7.07 -9.75 -3.37
CA VAL A 9 6.95 -8.47 -2.67
C VAL A 9 5.50 -8.28 -2.23
N ILE A 10 5.33 -7.96 -0.96
CA ILE A 10 4.04 -7.52 -0.43
C ILE A 10 3.96 -6.01 -0.65
N VAL A 11 3.10 -5.59 -1.57
CA VAL A 11 2.86 -4.17 -1.81
C VAL A 11 1.67 -3.74 -0.96
N VAL A 12 1.80 -2.64 -0.23
CA VAL A 12 0.79 -2.23 0.74
C VAL A 12 0.04 -1.00 0.27
N ASP A 13 -1.28 -1.07 0.30
CA ASP A 13 -2.15 0.07 0.07
C ASP A 13 -2.39 0.85 1.37
N ALA A 14 -2.64 2.13 1.24
CA ALA A 14 -2.74 3.05 2.37
C ALA A 14 -3.87 2.70 3.36
N ASN A 15 -4.99 2.16 2.87
CA ASN A 15 -6.13 1.88 3.75
C ASN A 15 -5.75 0.93 4.91
N LEU A 16 -4.93 -0.08 4.64
CA LEU A 16 -4.51 -1.01 5.67
C LEU A 16 -3.62 -0.36 6.73
N LEU A 17 -2.77 0.57 6.31
CA LEU A 17 -1.93 1.33 7.24
C LEU A 17 -2.77 2.31 8.07
N ILE A 18 -3.75 2.93 7.47
CA ILE A 18 -4.68 3.82 8.17
C ILE A 18 -5.45 3.03 9.23
N TYR A 19 -5.98 1.87 8.88
CA TYR A 19 -6.69 1.01 9.84
C TYR A 19 -5.78 0.55 10.98
N SER A 20 -4.53 0.23 10.69
CA SER A 20 -3.58 -0.20 11.73
C SER A 20 -3.20 0.94 12.68
N TYR A 21 -3.38 2.17 12.26
CA TYR A 21 -3.04 3.36 13.02
C TYR A 21 -4.23 3.94 13.78
N ASP A 22 -5.43 3.88 13.19
CA ASP A 22 -6.64 4.49 13.74
C ASP A 22 -7.44 3.46 14.57
N ALA A 23 -7.30 3.55 15.89
CA ALA A 23 -7.95 2.63 16.82
C ALA A 23 -9.48 2.68 16.79
N ASP A 24 -10.05 3.70 16.17
CA ASP A 24 -11.51 3.85 16.08
C ASP A 24 -12.12 3.09 14.90
N THR A 25 -11.30 2.52 14.01
CA THR A 25 -11.82 1.74 12.89
C THR A 25 -12.16 0.30 13.30
N ILE A 26 -13.18 -0.25 12.66
CA ILE A 26 -13.59 -1.65 12.89
C ILE A 26 -12.46 -2.62 12.50
N GLU A 27 -11.71 -2.26 11.47
CA GLU A 27 -10.62 -3.07 10.92
C GLU A 27 -9.34 -3.02 11.76
N HIS A 28 -9.28 -2.18 12.78
CA HIS A 28 -8.04 -1.87 13.50
C HIS A 28 -7.32 -3.11 14.03
N ALA A 29 -8.00 -3.94 14.79
CA ALA A 29 -7.36 -5.09 15.45
C ALA A 29 -6.77 -6.06 14.43
N LYS A 30 -7.51 -6.37 13.36
CA LYS A 30 -7.02 -7.25 12.30
C LYS A 30 -5.86 -6.64 11.53
N SER A 31 -5.92 -5.34 11.28
CA SER A 31 -4.85 -4.63 10.56
C SER A 31 -3.57 -4.55 11.37
N VAL A 32 -3.66 -4.32 12.67
CA VAL A 32 -2.50 -4.34 13.57
C VAL A 32 -1.84 -5.71 13.55
N ALA A 33 -2.63 -6.77 13.71
CA ALA A 33 -2.10 -8.14 13.70
C ALA A 33 -1.43 -8.47 12.37
N TRP A 34 -2.05 -8.10 11.25
CA TRP A 34 -1.49 -8.30 9.92
C TRP A 34 -0.18 -7.53 9.74
N LEU A 35 -0.15 -6.25 10.13
CA LEU A 35 1.05 -5.41 9.96
C LEU A 35 2.21 -5.93 10.81
N GLU A 36 1.96 -6.27 12.06
CA GLU A 36 2.99 -6.86 12.93
C GLU A 36 3.55 -8.15 12.35
N ASP A 37 2.69 -8.99 11.77
CA ASP A 37 3.09 -10.24 11.16
C ASP A 37 4.02 -10.02 9.97
N ILE A 38 3.67 -9.14 9.03
CA ILE A 38 4.50 -8.91 7.85
C ILE A 38 5.80 -8.15 8.19
N LEU A 39 5.76 -7.22 9.15
CA LEU A 39 6.96 -6.48 9.55
C LEU A 39 7.96 -7.37 10.28
N SER A 40 7.51 -8.37 11.01
CA SER A 40 8.38 -9.32 11.70
C SER A 40 8.82 -10.50 10.82
N GLY A 41 8.27 -10.59 9.62
CA GLY A 41 8.62 -11.65 8.67
C GLY A 41 9.86 -11.34 7.86
N THR A 42 10.12 -12.20 6.88
CA THR A 42 11.29 -12.07 5.99
C THR A 42 10.91 -11.68 4.56
N GLU A 43 9.62 -11.68 4.22
CA GLU A 43 9.18 -11.29 2.88
C GLU A 43 9.39 -9.80 2.68
N PRO A 44 9.86 -9.38 1.51
CA PRO A 44 10.02 -7.95 1.23
C PRO A 44 8.68 -7.24 1.17
N ILE A 45 8.63 -6.08 1.79
CA ILE A 45 7.46 -5.20 1.81
C ILE A 45 7.79 -3.98 0.96
N GLY A 46 6.94 -3.68 -0.01
CA GLY A 46 7.08 -2.51 -0.86
C GLY A 46 6.05 -1.45 -0.54
N LEU A 47 6.51 -0.23 -0.32
CA LEU A 47 5.64 0.91 -0.10
C LEU A 47 5.76 1.87 -1.28
N PRO A 48 4.72 2.01 -2.10
CA PRO A 48 4.66 3.11 -3.06
C PRO A 48 4.65 4.46 -2.35
N TRP A 49 5.24 5.48 -2.95
CA TRP A 49 5.14 6.84 -2.39
C TRP A 49 3.68 7.27 -2.24
N GLN A 50 2.82 6.84 -3.16
CA GLN A 50 1.38 7.11 -3.10
C GLN A 50 0.77 6.60 -1.79
N THR A 51 1.19 5.42 -1.36
CA THR A 51 0.74 4.83 -0.08
C THR A 51 1.17 5.69 1.11
N VAL A 52 2.43 6.09 1.15
CA VAL A 52 2.96 6.93 2.22
C VAL A 52 2.25 8.29 2.26
N SER A 53 2.11 8.92 1.10
CA SER A 53 1.45 10.22 0.99
C SER A 53 -0.01 10.15 1.42
N ALA A 54 -0.73 9.13 1.00
CA ALA A 54 -2.14 8.96 1.35
C ALA A 54 -2.31 8.71 2.84
N PHE A 55 -1.46 7.88 3.44
CA PHE A 55 -1.46 7.65 4.89
C PHE A 55 -1.29 8.97 5.64
N LEU A 56 -0.23 9.72 5.30
CA LEU A 56 0.06 10.99 5.97
C LEU A 56 -1.09 11.99 5.81
N ARG A 57 -1.64 12.09 4.58
CA ARG A 57 -2.73 13.02 4.30
C ARG A 57 -3.97 12.72 5.15
N VAL A 58 -4.32 11.44 5.24
CA VAL A 58 -5.55 11.05 5.95
C VAL A 58 -5.39 11.19 7.46
N VAL A 59 -4.30 10.66 8.03
CA VAL A 59 -4.15 10.65 9.50
C VAL A 59 -3.87 12.03 10.08
N THR A 60 -3.35 12.96 9.27
CA THR A 60 -3.10 14.34 9.71
C THR A 60 -4.22 15.30 9.30
N ASN A 61 -5.28 14.82 8.66
CA ASN A 61 -6.38 15.66 8.21
C ASN A 61 -7.20 16.14 9.40
N ARG A 62 -7.18 17.45 9.66
CA ARG A 62 -7.88 18.08 10.78
C ARG A 62 -9.40 18.04 10.67
N ARG A 63 -9.94 17.74 9.49
CA ARG A 63 -11.38 17.67 9.24
C ARG A 63 -12.00 16.33 9.65
N LEU A 64 -11.17 15.32 9.90
CA LEU A 64 -11.68 14.02 10.34
C LEU A 64 -12.15 14.12 11.79
N PRO A 65 -13.35 13.57 12.11
CA PRO A 65 -13.76 13.45 13.50
C PRO A 65 -12.84 12.46 14.23
N GLY A 66 -12.62 12.70 15.52
CA GLY A 66 -11.83 11.81 16.33
C GLY A 66 -10.45 12.36 16.68
N LYS A 67 -9.51 11.49 16.97
CA LYS A 67 -8.17 11.88 17.41
C LYS A 67 -7.39 12.59 16.33
N ARG A 68 -6.89 13.76 16.68
CA ARG A 68 -5.92 14.45 15.84
C ARG A 68 -4.54 13.89 16.12
N VAL A 69 -3.88 13.50 15.07
CA VAL A 69 -2.49 13.06 15.12
C VAL A 69 -1.64 14.23 14.69
N SER A 70 -0.58 14.53 15.42
CA SER A 70 0.36 15.54 14.96
C SER A 70 1.13 15.04 13.76
N VAL A 71 1.56 15.97 12.91
CA VAL A 71 2.39 15.64 11.74
C VAL A 71 3.65 14.90 12.20
N GLN A 72 4.27 15.33 13.28
CA GLN A 72 5.49 14.72 13.82
C GLN A 72 5.26 13.25 14.20
N GLU A 73 4.15 12.95 14.87
CA GLU A 73 3.81 11.57 15.25
C GLU A 73 3.62 10.69 14.01
N ALA A 74 2.90 11.18 13.01
CA ALA A 74 2.68 10.45 11.77
C ALA A 74 3.99 10.19 11.02
N LEU A 75 4.87 11.19 10.95
CA LEU A 75 6.18 11.04 10.32
C LEU A 75 7.06 10.01 11.04
N LEU A 76 7.05 10.01 12.37
CA LEU A 76 7.79 9.01 13.15
C LEU A 76 7.28 7.59 12.86
N THR A 77 5.98 7.42 12.70
CA THR A 77 5.41 6.12 12.35
C THR A 77 5.91 5.64 10.99
N VAL A 78 5.92 6.52 9.99
CA VAL A 78 6.47 6.20 8.66
C VAL A 78 7.95 5.84 8.76
N GLU A 79 8.73 6.60 9.51
CA GLU A 79 10.15 6.34 9.71
C GLU A 79 10.40 4.99 10.37
N GLU A 80 9.55 4.57 11.32
CA GLU A 80 9.64 3.24 11.91
C GLU A 80 9.41 2.14 10.87
N TRP A 81 8.43 2.30 9.98
CA TRP A 81 8.22 1.33 8.91
C TRP A 81 9.43 1.28 7.97
N LEU A 82 9.90 2.44 7.54
CA LEU A 82 11.04 2.53 6.60
C LEU A 82 12.34 2.02 7.23
N GLY A 83 12.42 2.02 8.56
CA GLY A 83 13.58 1.49 9.28
C GLY A 83 13.60 -0.04 9.39
N GLN A 84 12.52 -0.72 9.03
CA GLN A 84 12.49 -2.19 9.07
C GLN A 84 13.35 -2.77 7.95
N PRO A 85 14.12 -3.85 8.22
CA PRO A 85 15.06 -4.36 7.22
C PRO A 85 14.42 -4.89 5.95
N ASN A 86 13.15 -5.32 6.01
CA ASN A 86 12.45 -5.88 4.87
C ASN A 86 11.52 -4.89 4.16
N VAL A 87 11.54 -3.61 4.55
CA VAL A 87 10.68 -2.57 3.94
C VAL A 87 11.49 -1.71 2.99
N LYS A 88 10.93 -1.45 1.81
CA LYS A 88 11.53 -0.57 0.79
C LYS A 88 10.46 0.28 0.13
N ILE A 89 10.84 1.50 -0.25
CA ILE A 89 10.03 2.32 -1.14
C ILE A 89 10.12 1.75 -2.55
N LEU A 90 9.00 1.61 -3.22
CA LEU A 90 8.95 1.18 -4.61
C LEU A 90 8.99 2.40 -5.52
N VAL A 91 9.93 2.38 -6.47
CA VAL A 91 10.08 3.45 -7.45
C VAL A 91 9.76 2.92 -8.85
N PRO A 92 9.21 3.75 -9.75
CA PRO A 92 8.92 3.35 -11.11
C PRO A 92 10.19 2.96 -11.86
N GLY A 93 10.08 1.87 -12.64
CA GLY A 93 11.16 1.44 -13.53
C GLY A 93 10.93 1.93 -14.96
N ASN A 94 11.76 1.41 -15.89
CA ASN A 94 11.71 1.83 -17.29
C ASN A 94 10.39 1.47 -17.99
N ASP A 95 9.72 0.42 -17.54
CA ASP A 95 8.47 -0.05 -18.14
C ASP A 95 7.22 0.54 -17.46
N HIS A 96 7.42 1.51 -16.58
CA HIS A 96 6.31 2.06 -15.82
C HIS A 96 5.22 2.68 -16.70
N TRP A 97 5.62 3.54 -17.64
CA TRP A 97 4.64 4.21 -18.50
C TRP A 97 3.82 3.23 -19.35
N PRO A 98 4.42 2.30 -20.09
CA PRO A 98 3.61 1.32 -20.85
C PRO A 98 2.66 0.52 -19.96
N THR A 99 3.12 0.09 -18.79
CA THR A 99 2.29 -0.67 -17.84
C THR A 99 1.16 0.19 -17.30
N LEU A 100 1.46 1.39 -16.86
CA LEU A 100 0.46 2.32 -16.34
C LEU A 100 -0.60 2.65 -17.40
N ARG A 101 -0.16 2.98 -18.62
CA ARG A 101 -1.05 3.29 -19.73
C ARG A 101 -2.03 2.14 -20.01
N ARG A 102 -1.51 0.91 -20.05
CA ARG A 102 -2.33 -0.28 -20.27
C ARG A 102 -3.38 -0.44 -19.18
N LEU A 103 -2.99 -0.28 -17.92
CA LEU A 103 -3.92 -0.44 -16.80
C LEU A 103 -4.99 0.65 -16.78
N ILE A 104 -4.63 1.89 -17.13
CA ILE A 104 -5.60 2.99 -17.23
C ILE A 104 -6.65 2.66 -18.30
N VAL A 105 -6.20 2.21 -19.46
CA VAL A 105 -7.10 1.89 -20.59
C VAL A 105 -7.96 0.66 -20.24
N ASP A 106 -7.32 -0.43 -19.86
CA ASP A 106 -8.02 -1.71 -19.63
C ASP A 106 -8.89 -1.68 -18.37
N GLY A 107 -8.49 -0.92 -17.38
CA GLY A 107 -9.24 -0.76 -16.14
C GLY A 107 -10.26 0.38 -16.17
N ASP A 108 -10.33 1.12 -17.29
CA ASP A 108 -11.18 2.30 -17.40
C ASP A 108 -11.01 3.24 -16.22
N ALA A 109 -9.76 3.57 -15.92
CA ALA A 109 -9.42 4.39 -14.77
C ALA A 109 -9.38 5.87 -15.12
N SER A 110 -10.08 6.67 -14.32
CA SER A 110 -10.06 8.13 -14.44
C SER A 110 -10.18 8.73 -13.04
N GLY A 111 -9.80 10.01 -12.92
CA GLY A 111 -9.86 10.70 -11.63
C GLY A 111 -9.06 9.97 -10.56
N PRO A 112 -9.62 9.73 -9.37
CA PRO A 112 -8.90 9.07 -8.27
C PRO A 112 -8.39 7.67 -8.62
N LEU A 113 -9.00 6.99 -9.58
CA LEU A 113 -8.59 5.64 -9.98
C LEU A 113 -7.25 5.63 -10.72
N VAL A 114 -6.78 6.78 -11.23
CA VAL A 114 -5.45 6.89 -11.84
C VAL A 114 -4.35 6.62 -10.80
N ASN A 115 -4.53 7.12 -9.58
CA ASN A 115 -3.60 6.85 -8.49
C ASN A 115 -3.56 5.35 -8.15
N ASP A 116 -4.72 4.69 -8.17
CA ASP A 116 -4.80 3.24 -7.97
C ASP A 116 -4.10 2.50 -9.10
N ALA A 117 -4.24 2.98 -10.34
CA ALA A 117 -3.53 2.39 -11.48
C ALA A 117 -2.00 2.48 -11.31
N GLU A 118 -1.50 3.57 -10.73
CA GLU A 118 -0.07 3.71 -10.44
C GLU A 118 0.41 2.67 -9.42
N ILE A 119 -0.36 2.46 -8.36
CA ILE A 119 -0.04 1.44 -7.35
C ILE A 119 -0.08 0.05 -7.98
N ALA A 120 -1.09 -0.22 -8.81
CA ALA A 120 -1.20 -1.49 -9.53
C ALA A 120 -0.02 -1.71 -10.47
N ALA A 121 0.40 -0.66 -11.19
CA ALA A 121 1.55 -0.73 -12.09
C ALA A 121 2.83 -1.08 -11.34
N LEU A 122 3.10 -0.41 -10.22
CA LEU A 122 4.25 -0.71 -9.38
C LEU A 122 4.21 -2.15 -8.88
N THR A 123 3.05 -2.62 -8.45
CA THR A 123 2.89 -4.00 -7.99
C THR A 123 3.28 -4.98 -9.09
N ILE A 124 2.82 -4.76 -10.31
CA ILE A 124 3.14 -5.62 -11.45
C ILE A 124 4.63 -5.54 -11.78
N GLU A 125 5.21 -4.34 -11.81
CA GLU A 125 6.63 -4.14 -12.12
C GLU A 125 7.55 -4.92 -11.18
N TYR A 126 7.19 -5.00 -9.90
CA TYR A 126 7.99 -5.70 -8.90
C TYR A 126 7.59 -7.17 -8.73
N GLY A 127 6.66 -7.67 -9.54
CA GLY A 127 6.20 -9.05 -9.42
C GLY A 127 5.53 -9.36 -8.10
N GLY A 128 4.88 -8.36 -7.49
CA GLY A 128 4.34 -8.46 -6.16
C GLY A 128 2.87 -8.85 -6.10
N VAL A 129 2.37 -8.85 -4.86
CA VAL A 129 0.95 -9.01 -4.55
C VAL A 129 0.52 -7.78 -3.76
N LEU A 130 -0.51 -7.10 -4.21
CA LEU A 130 -1.04 -5.93 -3.51
C LEU A 130 -1.94 -6.39 -2.36
N HIS A 131 -1.64 -5.91 -1.17
CA HIS A 131 -2.49 -6.07 0.01
C HIS A 131 -3.34 -4.82 0.16
N THR A 132 -4.63 -4.97 0.02
CA THR A 132 -5.59 -3.86 0.06
C THR A 132 -6.97 -4.35 0.51
N ALA A 133 -7.71 -3.48 1.16
CA ALA A 133 -9.11 -3.72 1.48
C ALA A 133 -10.06 -3.17 0.39
N ASP A 134 -9.52 -2.53 -0.65
CA ASP A 134 -10.31 -1.87 -1.68
C ASP A 134 -10.53 -2.80 -2.88
N ARG A 135 -11.77 -3.18 -3.11
CA ARG A 135 -12.18 -4.07 -4.20
C ARG A 135 -12.06 -3.42 -5.58
N ASP A 136 -11.92 -2.10 -5.67
CA ASP A 136 -11.77 -1.39 -6.94
C ASP A 136 -10.53 -1.83 -7.71
N PHE A 137 -9.52 -2.38 -7.02
CA PHE A 137 -8.32 -2.91 -7.66
C PHE A 137 -8.59 -4.14 -8.54
N ALA A 138 -9.73 -4.80 -8.37
CA ALA A 138 -10.12 -5.92 -9.24
C ALA A 138 -10.27 -5.51 -10.72
N ARG A 139 -10.42 -4.22 -10.99
CA ARG A 139 -10.53 -3.70 -12.36
C ARG A 139 -9.26 -3.82 -13.20
N PHE A 140 -8.09 -4.00 -12.56
CA PHE A 140 -6.80 -3.97 -13.26
C PHE A 140 -6.37 -5.36 -13.69
N PRO A 141 -6.40 -5.68 -15.03
CA PRO A 141 -5.99 -7.00 -15.51
C PRO A 141 -4.51 -7.26 -15.22
N GLY A 142 -4.23 -8.49 -14.75
CA GLY A 142 -2.87 -8.92 -14.44
C GLY A 142 -2.40 -8.55 -13.05
N LEU A 143 -3.13 -7.73 -12.32
CA LEU A 143 -2.81 -7.42 -10.94
C LEU A 143 -3.19 -8.58 -10.02
N ARG A 144 -2.23 -9.03 -9.21
CA ARG A 144 -2.50 -9.94 -8.10
C ARG A 144 -2.74 -9.11 -6.85
N TRP A 145 -3.87 -9.32 -6.21
CA TRP A 145 -4.19 -8.59 -4.98
C TRP A 145 -4.97 -9.47 -4.02
N VAL A 146 -4.91 -9.12 -2.76
CA VAL A 146 -5.60 -9.84 -1.68
C VAL A 146 -6.02 -8.86 -0.60
N ASN A 147 -7.15 -9.13 0.02
CA ASN A 147 -7.53 -8.44 1.25
C ASN A 147 -7.09 -9.32 2.44
N PRO A 148 -6.01 -8.94 3.14
CA PRO A 148 -5.46 -9.78 4.21
C PRO A 148 -6.32 -9.81 5.47
N LEU A 149 -7.36 -8.99 5.52
CA LEU A 149 -8.26 -8.91 6.67
C LEU A 149 -9.43 -9.91 6.57
N ARG A 150 -9.53 -10.64 5.48
CA ARG A 150 -10.58 -11.62 5.23
C ARG A 150 -10.07 -13.02 5.18
#